data_a8b9fd979125a27a77d50020ef3398b1
#
_entry.id   a8b9fd979125a27a77d50020ef3398b1
#
_cell.length_a   1.000
_cell.length_b   1.000
_cell.length_c   1.000
_cell.angle_alpha   90.00
_cell.angle_beta   90.00
_cell.angle_gamma   90.00
#
_symmetry.space_group_name_H-M   'P 1'
#
loop_
_entity.id
_entity.type
_entity.pdbx_description
1 polymer ?
#
loop_
_entity_poly.entity_id
_entity_poly.type
_entity_poly.pdbx_seq_one_letter_code
_entity_poly.pdbx_strand_id
1 'polypeptide(L)'
;MLLCIMFFKIFLITTLSMNAFSLNIDNPEGWRGVTDQVMGGKSVLSIDHEDGIFYMKGSVTTENNGGFVRLSKRIDIKENSYKGVTFKAKGNIEQYELHVTLKGIKMPPWSYLSSAFDVTDDWQEYQIAFVDLQSKGYMAASMRSDNIRDISIAGYGRDFDVDFAIKDIALY
;
A
#
# COMPACT_ATOMS: atom_id res chain seq x y z
N MET A 1 -33.14 15.73 -59.22
CA MET A 1 -32.08 16.28 -58.34
C MET A 1 -32.57 16.05 -56.91
N LEU A 2 -32.16 14.91 -56.32
CA LEU A 2 -32.63 14.45 -55.01
C LEU A 2 -31.56 14.81 -53.96
N LEU A 3 -31.92 15.71 -53.03
CA LEU A 3 -31.03 16.19 -51.96
C LEU A 3 -31.10 15.18 -50.79
N CYS A 4 -30.03 14.40 -50.59
CA CYS A 4 -29.91 13.46 -49.49
C CYS A 4 -29.39 14.20 -48.23
N ILE A 5 -30.29 14.46 -47.27
CA ILE A 5 -29.91 15.07 -45.99
C ILE A 5 -29.46 13.97 -45.05
N MET A 6 -28.14 13.84 -44.84
CA MET A 6 -27.55 12.97 -43.83
C MET A 6 -27.72 13.59 -42.45
N PHE A 7 -28.58 13.04 -41.61
CA PHE A 7 -28.61 13.37 -40.18
C PHE A 7 -27.44 12.73 -39.43
N PHE A 8 -26.47 13.54 -39.06
CA PHE A 8 -25.38 13.14 -38.19
C PHE A 8 -25.91 13.16 -36.74
N LYS A 9 -26.23 11.98 -36.18
CA LYS A 9 -26.52 11.86 -34.74
C LYS A 9 -25.25 12.00 -33.94
N ILE A 10 -25.03 13.18 -33.35
CA ILE A 10 -23.98 13.40 -32.35
C ILE A 10 -24.39 12.63 -31.09
N PHE A 11 -23.72 11.52 -30.81
CA PHE A 11 -23.86 10.79 -29.57
C PHE A 11 -23.02 11.49 -28.49
N LEU A 12 -23.67 12.31 -27.66
CA LEU A 12 -23.03 12.97 -26.53
C LEU A 12 -22.78 11.92 -25.45
N ILE A 13 -21.54 11.38 -25.40
CA ILE A 13 -21.12 10.51 -24.31
C ILE A 13 -20.85 11.42 -23.11
N THR A 14 -21.81 11.53 -22.21
CA THR A 14 -21.60 12.11 -20.89
C THR A 14 -20.79 11.11 -20.08
N THR A 15 -19.49 11.30 -19.96
CA THR A 15 -18.65 10.61 -18.99
C THR A 15 -19.09 11.10 -17.60
N LEU A 16 -19.88 10.27 -16.91
CA LEU A 16 -20.18 10.49 -15.51
C LEU A 16 -18.88 10.26 -14.73
N SER A 17 -18.18 11.35 -14.40
CA SER A 17 -17.03 11.31 -13.48
C SER A 17 -17.58 10.90 -12.11
N MET A 18 -17.50 9.61 -11.79
CA MET A 18 -17.69 9.17 -10.42
C MET A 18 -16.54 9.75 -9.61
N ASN A 19 -16.82 10.76 -8.79
CA ASN A 19 -15.90 11.18 -7.74
C ASN A 19 -15.67 9.97 -6.84
N ALA A 20 -14.59 9.25 -7.09
CA ALA A 20 -14.15 8.19 -6.20
C ALA A 20 -13.82 8.86 -4.87
N PHE A 21 -14.49 8.47 -3.81
CA PHE A 21 -14.23 8.96 -2.47
C PHE A 21 -12.83 8.46 -2.07
N SER A 22 -11.88 9.39 -1.99
CA SER A 22 -10.48 9.08 -1.68
C SER A 22 -10.12 9.70 -0.33
N LEU A 23 -9.47 8.93 0.53
CA LEU A 23 -8.90 9.39 1.80
C LEU A 23 -7.38 9.40 1.69
N ASN A 24 -6.80 10.59 1.60
CA ASN A 24 -5.36 10.77 1.64
C ASN A 24 -4.82 10.41 3.03
N ILE A 25 -3.79 9.59 3.09
CA ILE A 25 -3.11 9.15 4.32
C ILE A 25 -1.60 9.40 4.29
N ASP A 26 -1.08 10.16 3.32
CA ASP A 26 0.36 10.44 3.16
C ASP A 26 0.89 11.54 4.11
N ASN A 27 0.04 12.22 4.89
CA ASN A 27 0.49 13.07 5.96
C ASN A 27 1.54 12.31 6.83
N PRO A 28 2.75 12.85 7.04
CA PRO A 28 3.84 12.18 7.73
C PRO A 28 3.52 11.81 9.18
N GLU A 29 2.59 12.50 9.79
CA GLU A 29 2.18 12.20 11.17
C GLU A 29 1.63 10.77 11.31
N GLY A 30 2.18 10.03 12.26
CA GLY A 30 1.78 8.66 12.57
C GLY A 30 2.42 7.58 11.68
N TRP A 31 3.15 7.94 10.61
CA TRP A 31 4.00 7.01 9.91
C TRP A 31 5.26 6.72 10.73
N ARG A 32 5.68 5.46 10.78
CA ARG A 32 6.86 5.02 11.54
C ARG A 32 7.55 3.85 10.88
N GLY A 33 8.87 3.79 11.04
CA GLY A 33 9.68 2.62 10.72
C GLY A 33 9.50 1.52 11.76
N VAL A 34 9.37 0.29 11.30
CA VAL A 34 9.36 -0.91 12.15
C VAL A 34 10.24 -1.97 11.47
N THR A 35 11.13 -2.59 12.24
CA THR A 35 11.98 -3.67 11.76
C THR A 35 11.82 -4.92 12.62
N ASP A 36 12.33 -6.02 12.14
CA ASP A 36 12.38 -7.29 12.88
C ASP A 36 13.26 -7.27 14.15
N GLN A 37 13.98 -6.18 14.40
CA GLN A 37 14.73 -5.98 15.66
C GLN A 37 13.82 -6.07 16.89
N VAL A 38 12.51 -5.77 16.75
CA VAL A 38 11.50 -5.98 17.81
C VAL A 38 11.38 -7.45 18.24
N MET A 39 11.91 -8.37 17.44
CA MET A 39 11.93 -9.82 17.68
C MET A 39 13.34 -10.41 17.74
N GLY A 40 14.39 -9.56 17.75
CA GLY A 40 15.78 -9.99 17.77
C GLY A 40 16.40 -10.19 16.38
N GLY A 41 15.71 -9.83 15.30
CA GLY A 41 16.24 -9.78 13.94
C GLY A 41 17.29 -8.67 13.76
N LYS A 42 17.91 -8.63 12.58
CA LYS A 42 19.03 -7.72 12.29
C LYS A 42 18.78 -6.76 11.13
N SER A 43 17.57 -6.77 10.55
CA SER A 43 17.23 -5.82 9.49
C SER A 43 17.31 -4.38 9.98
N VAL A 44 17.75 -3.48 9.12
CA VAL A 44 17.90 -2.05 9.44
C VAL A 44 17.07 -1.19 8.50
N LEU A 45 16.56 -0.08 9.02
CA LEU A 45 15.73 0.86 8.26
C LEU A 45 15.97 2.29 8.74
N SER A 46 16.25 3.18 7.80
CA SER A 46 16.13 4.62 7.95
C SER A 46 14.92 5.10 7.15
N ILE A 47 14.19 6.06 7.71
CA ILE A 47 13.07 6.73 7.03
C ILE A 47 13.30 8.23 7.11
N ASP A 48 13.29 8.86 5.95
CA ASP A 48 13.26 10.31 5.79
C ASP A 48 11.96 10.73 5.12
N HIS A 49 11.53 11.96 5.38
CA HIS A 49 10.36 12.55 4.72
C HIS A 49 10.68 13.97 4.27
N GLU A 50 10.60 14.21 2.96
CA GLU A 50 10.86 15.50 2.34
C GLU A 50 9.89 15.71 1.17
N ASP A 51 9.32 16.91 1.04
CA ASP A 51 8.43 17.32 -0.05
C ASP A 51 7.26 16.33 -0.34
N GLY A 52 6.68 15.75 0.73
CA GLY A 52 5.58 14.80 0.62
C GLY A 52 6.02 13.38 0.20
N ILE A 53 7.31 13.11 0.14
CA ILE A 53 7.89 11.82 -0.23
C ILE A 53 8.51 11.17 0.99
N PHE A 54 8.16 9.91 1.24
CA PHE A 54 8.87 9.06 2.19
C PHE A 54 9.98 8.31 1.48
N TYR A 55 11.17 8.34 2.05
CA TYR A 55 12.34 7.59 1.61
C TYR A 55 12.67 6.51 2.62
N MET A 56 12.74 5.28 2.16
CA MET A 56 13.12 4.11 2.97
C MET A 56 14.49 3.62 2.49
N LYS A 57 15.49 3.59 3.38
CA LYS A 57 16.82 3.05 3.10
C LYS A 57 17.24 2.08 4.18
N GLY A 58 17.88 0.98 3.78
CA GLY A 58 18.35 -0.02 4.74
C GLY A 58 18.57 -1.38 4.11
N SER A 59 18.42 -2.43 4.90
CA SER A 59 18.52 -3.80 4.41
C SER A 59 17.58 -4.73 5.17
N VAL A 60 17.01 -5.66 4.46
CA VAL A 60 16.32 -6.82 5.05
C VAL A 60 17.31 -7.96 5.15
N THR A 61 17.35 -8.62 6.30
CA THR A 61 18.08 -9.88 6.49
C THR A 61 17.26 -10.88 7.25
N THR A 62 17.33 -12.13 6.84
CA THR A 62 16.62 -13.26 7.46
C THR A 62 17.37 -13.85 8.67
N GLU A 63 18.53 -13.28 9.03
CA GLU A 63 19.26 -13.69 10.22
C GLU A 63 18.39 -13.59 11.50
N ASN A 64 18.59 -14.53 12.41
CA ASN A 64 17.88 -14.62 13.70
C ASN A 64 16.34 -14.73 13.54
N ASN A 65 15.86 -15.42 12.50
CA ASN A 65 14.44 -15.51 12.15
C ASN A 65 13.76 -14.15 11.93
N GLY A 66 14.55 -13.14 11.53
CA GLY A 66 14.09 -11.84 11.08
C GLY A 66 13.53 -11.90 9.65
N GLY A 67 13.59 -10.79 8.94
CA GLY A 67 13.27 -10.70 7.53
C GLY A 67 12.22 -9.66 7.18
N PHE A 68 12.16 -8.53 7.91
CA PHE A 68 11.33 -7.42 7.47
C PHE A 68 11.80 -6.04 7.92
N VAL A 69 11.48 -5.07 7.08
CA VAL A 69 11.40 -3.65 7.40
C VAL A 69 10.06 -3.10 6.92
N ARG A 70 9.46 -2.15 7.64
CA ARG A 70 8.14 -1.59 7.31
C ARG A 70 8.09 -0.09 7.54
N LEU A 71 7.49 0.63 6.60
CA LEU A 71 6.90 1.95 6.82
C LEU A 71 5.43 1.72 7.17
N SER A 72 5.00 2.03 8.37
CA SER A 72 3.71 1.64 8.91
C SER A 72 2.95 2.83 9.50
N LYS A 73 1.65 2.91 9.22
CA LYS A 73 0.73 3.88 9.80
C LYS A 73 -0.48 3.19 10.41
N ARG A 74 -0.81 3.57 11.65
CA ARG A 74 -2.10 3.24 12.24
C ARG A 74 -3.17 4.16 11.68
N ILE A 75 -4.29 3.58 11.26
CA ILE A 75 -5.44 4.33 10.74
C ILE A 75 -6.70 3.99 11.55
N ASP A 76 -7.63 4.92 11.59
CA ASP A 76 -8.93 4.74 12.24
C ASP A 76 -10.05 5.16 11.28
N ILE A 77 -10.40 4.24 10.39
CA ILE A 77 -11.48 4.40 9.42
C ILE A 77 -12.79 3.99 10.10
N LYS A 78 -13.83 4.81 9.95
CA LYS A 78 -15.17 4.55 10.51
C LYS A 78 -16.11 3.93 9.49
N GLU A 79 -15.78 4.03 8.19
CA GLU A 79 -16.64 3.64 7.09
C GLU A 79 -16.09 2.42 6.36
N ASN A 80 -16.99 1.53 5.96
CA ASN A 80 -16.64 0.37 5.13
C ASN A 80 -16.89 0.67 3.63
N SER A 81 -16.34 1.79 3.15
CA SER A 81 -16.53 2.29 1.79
C SER A 81 -15.30 2.17 0.89
N TYR A 82 -14.12 2.06 1.48
CA TYR A 82 -12.86 1.97 0.74
C TYR A 82 -12.62 0.56 0.23
N LYS A 83 -12.07 0.46 -0.98
CA LYS A 83 -11.85 -0.80 -1.71
C LYS A 83 -10.38 -1.18 -1.84
N GLY A 84 -9.45 -0.26 -1.59
CA GLY A 84 -8.02 -0.51 -1.75
C GLY A 84 -7.15 0.67 -1.37
N VAL A 85 -5.87 0.55 -1.71
CA VAL A 85 -4.83 1.56 -1.51
C VAL A 85 -4.24 1.94 -2.86
N THR A 86 -4.07 3.24 -3.08
CA THR A 86 -3.28 3.79 -4.19
C THR A 86 -2.05 4.49 -3.66
N PHE A 87 -0.98 4.49 -4.42
CA PHE A 87 0.24 5.23 -4.13
C PHE A 87 1.12 5.33 -5.37
N LYS A 88 2.11 6.22 -5.34
CA LYS A 88 3.20 6.23 -6.31
C LYS A 88 4.48 5.81 -5.63
N ALA A 89 5.27 4.98 -6.32
CA ALA A 89 6.54 4.51 -5.79
C ALA A 89 7.60 4.38 -6.87
N LYS A 90 8.87 4.46 -6.46
CA LYS A 90 10.07 4.12 -7.22
C LYS A 90 11.17 3.62 -6.28
N GLY A 91 12.18 2.96 -6.83
CA GLY A 91 13.33 2.52 -6.01
C GLY A 91 14.25 1.58 -6.76
N ASN A 92 15.01 0.80 -6.01
CA ASN A 92 15.76 -0.32 -6.57
C ASN A 92 14.78 -1.35 -7.16
N ILE A 93 15.15 -2.00 -8.25
CA ILE A 93 14.30 -2.97 -8.96
C ILE A 93 14.10 -4.22 -8.09
N GLU A 94 13.19 -4.10 -7.12
CA GLU A 94 12.91 -5.08 -6.07
C GLU A 94 11.42 -5.24 -5.83
N GLN A 95 11.02 -6.35 -5.22
CA GLN A 95 9.65 -6.60 -4.83
C GLN A 95 9.41 -6.19 -3.38
N TYR A 96 8.36 -5.43 -3.16
CA TYR A 96 7.85 -5.01 -1.86
C TYR A 96 6.43 -5.54 -1.65
N GLU A 97 5.91 -5.44 -0.44
CA GLU A 97 4.55 -5.86 -0.11
C GLU A 97 3.75 -4.73 0.54
N LEU A 98 2.48 -4.61 0.17
CA LEU A 98 1.47 -3.91 0.97
C LEU A 98 0.99 -4.88 2.05
N HIS A 99 1.14 -4.50 3.33
CA HIS A 99 0.61 -5.24 4.47
C HIS A 99 -0.56 -4.49 5.11
N VAL A 100 -1.63 -5.20 5.39
CA VAL A 100 -2.81 -4.68 6.12
C VAL A 100 -3.06 -5.53 7.34
N THR A 101 -3.07 -4.92 8.53
CA THR A 101 -3.45 -5.60 9.77
C THR A 101 -4.83 -5.17 10.22
N LEU A 102 -5.59 -6.09 10.80
CA LEU A 102 -6.97 -5.85 11.21
C LEU A 102 -7.10 -5.65 12.72
N LYS A 103 -8.12 -4.87 13.12
CA LYS A 103 -8.50 -4.70 14.53
C LYS A 103 -8.92 -6.05 15.14
N GLY A 104 -8.65 -6.23 16.43
CA GLY A 104 -9.06 -7.43 17.17
C GLY A 104 -8.19 -8.67 16.95
N ILE A 105 -7.26 -8.67 16.00
CA ILE A 105 -6.29 -9.76 15.84
C ILE A 105 -5.20 -9.59 16.89
N LYS A 106 -5.26 -10.43 17.92
CA LYS A 106 -4.34 -10.37 19.09
C LYS A 106 -3.07 -11.21 18.91
N MET A 107 -3.11 -12.18 18.03
CA MET A 107 -2.00 -13.11 17.80
C MET A 107 -1.17 -12.68 16.60
N PRO A 108 0.02 -12.94 16.74
CA PRO A 108 1.21 -12.12 16.82
C PRO A 108 1.45 -11.36 15.52
N PRO A 109 2.61 -10.67 15.35
CA PRO A 109 2.88 -9.80 14.21
C PRO A 109 2.82 -10.48 12.82
N TRP A 110 2.57 -11.77 12.75
CA TRP A 110 2.49 -12.57 11.53
C TRP A 110 1.09 -12.86 10.98
N SER A 111 0.03 -12.32 11.62
CA SER A 111 -1.31 -12.40 11.05
C SER A 111 -1.68 -11.08 10.38
N TYR A 112 -1.56 -11.04 9.07
CA TYR A 112 -1.83 -9.87 8.24
C TYR A 112 -2.32 -10.29 6.85
N LEU A 113 -2.85 -9.33 6.11
CA LEU A 113 -3.18 -9.47 4.70
C LEU A 113 -2.06 -8.82 3.89
N SER A 114 -1.64 -9.42 2.78
CA SER A 114 -0.60 -8.84 1.94
C SER A 114 -0.85 -9.01 0.45
N SER A 115 -0.28 -8.10 -0.33
CA SER A 115 -0.11 -8.21 -1.77
C SER A 115 1.27 -7.69 -2.15
N ALA A 116 1.99 -8.45 -2.96
CA ALA A 116 3.28 -8.05 -3.48
C ALA A 116 3.13 -7.11 -4.68
N PHE A 117 4.11 -6.23 -4.88
CA PHE A 117 4.24 -5.37 -6.05
C PHE A 117 5.71 -5.15 -6.39
N ASP A 118 6.01 -5.12 -7.69
CA ASP A 118 7.37 -4.91 -8.18
C ASP A 118 7.63 -3.41 -8.39
N VAL A 119 8.76 -2.92 -7.89
CA VAL A 119 9.16 -1.52 -8.00
C VAL A 119 10.19 -1.36 -9.10
N THR A 120 10.11 -0.22 -9.80
CA THR A 120 11.06 0.18 -10.84
C THR A 120 11.83 1.42 -10.41
N ASP A 121 12.86 1.80 -11.15
CA ASP A 121 13.66 3.01 -10.92
C ASP A 121 12.92 4.31 -11.26
N ASP A 122 11.83 4.22 -12.05
CA ASP A 122 10.94 5.33 -12.36
C ASP A 122 9.68 5.33 -11.48
N TRP A 123 9.09 6.52 -11.28
CA TRP A 123 7.80 6.65 -10.60
C TRP A 123 6.69 5.90 -11.33
N GLN A 124 6.12 4.92 -10.66
CA GLN A 124 4.93 4.17 -11.11
C GLN A 124 3.77 4.40 -10.15
N GLU A 125 2.56 4.34 -10.69
CA GLU A 125 1.33 4.36 -9.90
C GLU A 125 0.87 2.93 -9.62
N TYR A 126 0.57 2.65 -8.36
CA TYR A 126 0.07 1.35 -7.89
C TYR A 126 -1.33 1.51 -7.34
N GLN A 127 -2.17 0.55 -7.68
CA GLN A 127 -3.52 0.41 -7.15
C GLN A 127 -3.71 -1.03 -6.69
N ILE A 128 -3.83 -1.25 -5.38
CA ILE A 128 -3.97 -2.58 -4.80
C ILE A 128 -5.33 -2.67 -4.13
N ALA A 129 -6.20 -3.52 -4.70
CA ALA A 129 -7.53 -3.72 -4.15
C ALA A 129 -7.49 -4.63 -2.91
N PHE A 130 -8.32 -4.35 -1.92
CA PHE A 130 -8.39 -5.17 -0.71
C PHE A 130 -8.84 -6.61 -0.97
N VAL A 131 -9.61 -6.82 -2.04
CA VAL A 131 -10.07 -8.16 -2.46
C VAL A 131 -8.91 -9.03 -2.98
N ASP A 132 -7.81 -8.42 -3.44
CA ASP A 132 -6.64 -9.12 -3.96
C ASP A 132 -5.61 -9.48 -2.86
N LEU A 133 -5.83 -8.99 -1.63
CA LEU A 133 -4.95 -9.28 -0.50
C LEU A 133 -5.07 -10.74 -0.06
N GLN A 134 -3.94 -11.38 0.11
CA GLN A 134 -3.84 -12.75 0.60
C GLN A 134 -3.59 -12.79 2.11
N SER A 135 -4.28 -13.69 2.79
CA SER A 135 -4.09 -13.91 4.22
C SER A 135 -2.77 -14.62 4.52
N LYS A 136 -2.01 -14.07 5.45
CA LYS A 136 -0.82 -14.69 6.06
C LYS A 136 -1.10 -14.97 7.53
N GLY A 137 -0.73 -16.17 7.98
CA GLY A 137 -1.04 -16.63 9.33
C GLY A 137 -2.53 -16.94 9.53
N TYR A 138 -2.95 -17.01 10.79
CA TYR A 138 -4.35 -17.30 11.12
C TYR A 138 -5.19 -16.03 11.12
N MET A 139 -6.19 -15.96 10.25
CA MET A 139 -7.11 -14.84 10.12
C MET A 139 -8.54 -15.28 10.39
N ALA A 140 -9.10 -14.82 11.51
CA ALA A 140 -10.50 -15.07 11.86
C ALA A 140 -11.46 -13.93 11.44
N ALA A 141 -10.94 -12.84 10.89
CA ALA A 141 -11.72 -11.67 10.51
C ALA A 141 -11.74 -11.48 8.99
N SER A 142 -12.89 -11.11 8.45
CA SER A 142 -13.02 -10.71 7.05
C SER A 142 -12.49 -9.29 6.82
N MET A 143 -11.91 -9.04 5.64
CA MET A 143 -11.44 -7.72 5.24
C MET A 143 -12.60 -6.74 5.09
N ARG A 144 -12.53 -5.63 5.83
CA ARG A 144 -13.42 -4.47 5.75
C ARG A 144 -12.58 -3.23 6.03
N SER A 145 -12.82 -2.11 5.34
CA SER A 145 -12.02 -0.90 5.54
C SER A 145 -12.14 -0.32 6.95
N ASP A 146 -13.31 -0.38 7.58
CA ASP A 146 -13.53 0.05 8.97
C ASP A 146 -12.86 -0.85 10.02
N ASN A 147 -12.41 -2.05 9.62
CA ASN A 147 -11.70 -2.99 10.48
C ASN A 147 -10.17 -2.93 10.35
N ILE A 148 -9.65 -2.08 9.48
CA ILE A 148 -8.20 -1.89 9.34
C ILE A 148 -7.64 -1.24 10.59
N ARG A 149 -6.52 -1.77 11.09
CA ARG A 149 -5.72 -1.21 12.19
C ARG A 149 -4.49 -0.48 11.68
N ASP A 150 -3.68 -1.13 10.86
CA ASP A 150 -2.47 -0.55 10.29
C ASP A 150 -2.37 -0.88 8.80
N ILE A 151 -1.82 0.06 8.03
CA ILE A 151 -1.35 -0.13 6.65
C ILE A 151 0.17 0.04 6.67
N SER A 152 0.88 -0.84 5.96
CA SER A 152 2.33 -0.79 5.88
C SER A 152 2.83 -1.11 4.48
N ILE A 153 3.93 -0.47 4.09
CA ILE A 153 4.74 -0.90 2.96
C ILE A 153 5.96 -1.61 3.53
N ALA A 154 6.24 -2.81 3.04
CA ALA A 154 7.20 -3.72 3.63
C ALA A 154 8.22 -4.23 2.61
N GLY A 155 9.50 -4.24 3.00
CA GLY A 155 10.50 -5.17 2.49
C GLY A 155 10.42 -6.43 3.33
N TYR A 156 10.29 -7.62 2.72
CA TYR A 156 9.93 -8.82 3.45
C TYR A 156 10.49 -10.12 2.87
N GLY A 157 10.87 -11.03 3.78
CA GLY A 157 10.98 -12.47 3.52
C GLY A 157 12.24 -12.96 2.84
N ARG A 158 13.17 -12.08 2.47
CA ARG A 158 14.47 -12.43 1.86
C ARG A 158 15.51 -11.35 2.18
N ASP A 159 16.78 -11.66 1.95
CA ASP A 159 17.88 -10.72 2.11
C ASP A 159 17.96 -9.81 0.88
N PHE A 160 17.89 -8.48 1.08
CA PHE A 160 18.08 -7.48 0.02
C PHE A 160 18.26 -6.07 0.60
N ASP A 161 18.87 -5.19 -0.20
CA ASP A 161 18.98 -3.78 0.13
C ASP A 161 17.69 -3.04 -0.20
N VAL A 162 17.26 -2.18 0.71
CA VAL A 162 16.09 -1.32 0.57
C VAL A 162 16.52 0.07 0.13
N ASP A 163 16.05 0.51 -1.03
CA ASP A 163 16.15 1.89 -1.49
C ASP A 163 14.83 2.22 -2.24
N PHE A 164 13.91 2.83 -1.53
CA PHE A 164 12.51 2.94 -1.95
C PHE A 164 11.95 4.32 -1.59
N ALA A 165 11.24 4.94 -2.52
CA ALA A 165 10.53 6.20 -2.32
C ALA A 165 9.05 6.03 -2.62
N ILE A 166 8.18 6.60 -1.76
CA ILE A 166 6.72 6.50 -1.89
C ILE A 166 6.04 7.83 -1.56
N LYS A 167 4.97 8.15 -2.28
CA LYS A 167 4.12 9.33 -2.08
C LYS A 167 2.69 9.10 -2.54
N ASP A 168 1.84 10.11 -2.36
CA ASP A 168 0.43 10.12 -2.80
C ASP A 168 -0.36 8.90 -2.26
N ILE A 169 -0.11 8.51 -1.01
CA ILE A 169 -0.73 7.32 -0.41
C ILE A 169 -2.17 7.65 -0.01
N ALA A 170 -3.12 6.93 -0.60
CA ALA A 170 -4.54 7.14 -0.34
C ALA A 170 -5.34 5.84 -0.33
N LEU A 171 -6.47 5.86 0.36
CA LEU A 171 -7.52 4.86 0.23
C LEU A 171 -8.54 5.30 -0.83
N TYR A 172 -9.03 4.39 -1.65
CA TYR A 172 -10.03 4.66 -2.69
C TYR A 172 -11.25 3.76 -2.57
#